data_33d276b742be7a2e96b78cb75c611502
#
_entry.id   33d276b742be7a2e96b78cb75c611502
#
_cell.length_a   1.000
_cell.length_b   1.000
_cell.length_c   1.000
_cell.angle_alpha   90.00
_cell.angle_beta   90.00
_cell.angle_gamma   90.00
#
_symmetry.space_group_name_H-M   'P 1'
#
loop_
_entity.id
_entity.type
_entity.pdbx_description
1 polymer ?
#
loop_
_entity_poly.entity_id
_entity_poly.type
_entity_poly.pdbx_seq_one_letter_code
_entity_poly.pdbx_strand_id
1 'polypeptide(L)'
;DDTSIEIGDTFQKDQSDIQKFLASEDVYREVKTAYKLGLLLYGEPGNGKSVLIKKLTDLMVEKGAIVIYMAPNKSTPSTQFIKKLDLLLKDKLKFVIFEELTTRLDSNYITWLLNYLDGTNSMGRSINIATTNYPENLPANIVNRPSRFDEIYEFQPPSKEERTKLLTHYMSRVPTEDEVELTAKFSVAQIKQF
;
A
#
# COMPACT_ATOMS: atom_id res chain seq x y z
N ASP A 1 -15.47 14.07 -6.31
CA ASP A 1 -14.94 12.93 -5.54
C ASP A 1 -13.81 12.30 -6.33
N ASP A 2 -12.56 12.58 -5.93
CA ASP A 2 -11.33 12.16 -6.63
C ASP A 2 -11.13 10.64 -6.69
N THR A 3 -11.96 9.89 -5.99
CA THR A 3 -11.85 8.43 -5.86
C THR A 3 -12.43 7.67 -7.07
N SER A 4 -13.04 8.36 -8.03
CA SER A 4 -13.72 7.71 -9.16
C SER A 4 -12.82 7.42 -10.36
N ILE A 5 -11.61 8.00 -10.44
CA ILE A 5 -10.70 7.77 -11.55
C ILE A 5 -9.78 6.61 -11.20
N GLU A 6 -10.00 5.48 -11.85
CA GLU A 6 -9.07 4.34 -11.81
C GLU A 6 -7.89 4.67 -12.74
N ILE A 7 -6.74 4.94 -12.13
CA ILE A 7 -5.51 5.26 -12.85
C ILE A 7 -4.59 4.06 -12.78
N GLY A 8 -4.36 3.45 -13.94
CA GLY A 8 -3.36 2.42 -14.19
C GLY A 8 -3.75 0.98 -13.88
N ASP A 9 -3.05 0.09 -14.58
CA ASP A 9 -3.18 -1.37 -14.43
C ASP A 9 -2.80 -1.84 -13.02
N THR A 10 -1.95 -1.09 -12.32
CA THR A 10 -1.51 -1.37 -10.95
C THR A 10 -2.69 -1.45 -10.00
N PHE A 11 -3.66 -0.52 -10.10
CA PHE A 11 -4.83 -0.50 -9.22
C PHE A 11 -5.72 -1.75 -9.38
N GLN A 12 -5.95 -2.21 -10.62
CA GLN A 12 -6.76 -3.40 -10.88
C GLN A 12 -6.07 -4.68 -10.40
N LYS A 13 -4.75 -4.74 -10.56
CA LYS A 13 -3.94 -5.88 -10.11
C LYS A 13 -3.96 -6.02 -8.60
N ASP A 14 -3.76 -4.92 -7.86
CA ASP A 14 -3.79 -4.89 -6.39
C ASP A 14 -5.11 -5.41 -5.83
N GLN A 15 -6.24 -4.96 -6.38
CA GLN A 15 -7.56 -5.45 -5.95
C GLN A 15 -7.72 -6.94 -6.23
N SER A 16 -7.26 -7.42 -7.38
CA SER A 16 -7.32 -8.84 -7.75
C SER A 16 -6.53 -9.70 -6.78
N ASP A 17 -5.31 -9.28 -6.40
CA ASP A 17 -4.45 -10.07 -5.51
C ASP A 17 -4.97 -10.08 -4.07
N ILE A 18 -5.52 -8.97 -3.59
CA ILE A 18 -6.23 -8.93 -2.32
C ILE A 18 -7.47 -9.82 -2.34
N GLN A 19 -8.26 -9.82 -3.41
CA GLN A 19 -9.44 -10.68 -3.52
C GLN A 19 -9.07 -12.17 -3.53
N LYS A 20 -8.02 -12.55 -4.27
CA LYS A 20 -7.47 -13.92 -4.27
C LYS A 20 -7.03 -14.33 -2.87
N PHE A 21 -6.28 -13.45 -2.18
CA PHE A 21 -5.87 -13.69 -0.81
C PHE A 21 -7.06 -13.91 0.12
N LEU A 22 -8.06 -13.03 0.07
CA LEU A 22 -9.27 -13.15 0.90
C LEU A 22 -10.04 -14.46 0.65
N ALA A 23 -10.00 -14.97 -0.58
CA ALA A 23 -10.64 -16.25 -0.94
C ALA A 23 -9.82 -17.49 -0.55
N SER A 24 -8.55 -17.34 -0.16
CA SER A 24 -7.62 -18.44 0.07
C SER A 24 -7.43 -18.83 1.54
N GLU A 25 -8.20 -18.28 2.48
CA GLU A 25 -8.00 -18.52 3.92
C GLU A 25 -8.00 -19.99 4.30
N ASP A 26 -8.86 -20.81 3.71
CA ASP A 26 -8.92 -22.25 3.98
C ASP A 26 -7.65 -22.97 3.55
N VAL A 27 -7.04 -22.56 2.43
CA VAL A 27 -5.76 -23.12 1.96
C VAL A 27 -4.65 -22.85 2.99
N TYR A 28 -4.55 -21.60 3.48
CA TYR A 28 -3.57 -21.26 4.52
C TYR A 28 -3.77 -22.08 5.81
N ARG A 29 -5.02 -22.35 6.16
CA ARG A 29 -5.37 -23.18 7.32
C ARG A 29 -4.94 -24.64 7.10
N GLU A 30 -5.19 -25.21 5.93
CA GLU A 30 -4.80 -26.57 5.58
C GLU A 30 -3.29 -26.79 5.63
N VAL A 31 -2.52 -25.86 5.03
CA VAL A 31 -1.05 -25.94 5.01
C VAL A 31 -0.40 -25.43 6.31
N LYS A 32 -1.20 -25.00 7.29
CA LYS A 32 -0.75 -24.52 8.61
C LYS A 32 0.26 -23.38 8.54
N THR A 33 0.09 -22.48 7.58
CA THR A 33 0.90 -21.27 7.45
C THR A 33 0.16 -20.04 7.97
N ALA A 34 0.91 -18.99 8.29
CA ALA A 34 0.31 -17.73 8.72
C ALA A 34 -0.52 -17.10 7.58
N TYR A 35 -1.79 -16.80 7.87
CA TYR A 35 -2.66 -16.10 6.92
C TYR A 35 -2.31 -14.61 6.91
N LYS A 36 -1.34 -14.23 6.11
CA LYS A 36 -0.86 -12.86 5.96
C LYS A 36 -0.51 -12.56 4.50
N LEU A 37 -0.70 -11.30 4.10
CA LEU A 37 -0.31 -10.75 2.80
C LEU A 37 0.48 -9.48 3.05
N GLY A 38 1.63 -9.33 2.42
CA GLY A 38 2.46 -8.14 2.45
C GLY A 38 2.48 -7.43 1.10
N LEU A 39 2.17 -6.14 1.09
CA LEU A 39 2.15 -5.30 -0.11
C LEU A 39 3.07 -4.10 0.08
N LEU A 40 3.95 -3.83 -0.88
CA LEU A 40 4.77 -2.63 -0.91
C LEU A 40 4.41 -1.77 -2.12
N LEU A 41 3.94 -0.56 -1.88
CA LEU A 41 3.67 0.44 -2.89
C LEU A 41 4.80 1.46 -2.93
N TYR A 42 5.45 1.63 -4.07
CA TYR A 42 6.52 2.60 -4.20
C TYR A 42 6.37 3.46 -5.46
N GLY A 43 7.06 4.59 -5.49
CA GLY A 43 7.08 5.51 -6.62
C GLY A 43 7.03 6.97 -6.16
N GLU A 44 7.19 7.88 -7.10
CA GLU A 44 7.22 9.31 -6.80
C GLU A 44 5.95 9.82 -6.09
N PRO A 45 6.07 10.87 -5.26
CA PRO A 45 4.93 11.46 -4.60
C PRO A 45 3.89 11.98 -5.61
N GLY A 46 2.61 11.92 -5.23
CA GLY A 46 1.52 12.43 -6.07
C GLY A 46 0.99 11.47 -7.13
N ASN A 47 1.50 10.24 -7.25
CA ASN A 47 1.07 9.25 -8.25
C ASN A 47 -0.02 8.28 -7.76
N GLY A 48 -0.71 8.59 -6.65
CA GLY A 48 -1.94 7.87 -6.27
C GLY A 48 -1.79 6.80 -5.19
N LYS A 49 -0.59 6.54 -4.62
CA LYS A 49 -0.40 5.53 -3.54
C LYS A 49 -1.39 5.69 -2.39
N SER A 50 -1.52 6.89 -1.82
CA SER A 50 -2.45 7.15 -0.71
C SER A 50 -3.92 7.08 -1.13
N VAL A 51 -4.23 7.36 -2.41
CA VAL A 51 -5.59 7.17 -2.95
C VAL A 51 -5.95 5.70 -2.97
N LEU A 52 -5.03 4.83 -3.40
CA LEU A 52 -5.22 3.38 -3.35
C LEU A 52 -5.42 2.90 -1.92
N ILE A 53 -4.55 3.32 -0.98
CA ILE A 53 -4.70 2.93 0.44
C ILE A 53 -6.08 3.32 0.96
N LYS A 54 -6.57 4.52 0.66
CA LYS A 54 -7.90 4.95 1.08
C LYS A 54 -8.99 4.03 0.53
N LYS A 55 -8.98 3.73 -0.78
CA LYS A 55 -9.95 2.81 -1.39
C LYS A 55 -9.88 1.40 -0.79
N LEU A 56 -8.67 0.89 -0.56
CA LEU A 56 -8.49 -0.40 0.10
C LEU A 56 -8.97 -0.38 1.55
N THR A 57 -8.74 0.72 2.27
CA THR A 57 -9.23 0.91 3.63
C THR A 57 -10.75 0.83 3.67
N ASP A 58 -11.44 1.57 2.79
CA ASP A 58 -12.90 1.54 2.70
C ASP A 58 -13.40 0.12 2.41
N LEU A 59 -12.82 -0.56 1.43
CA LEU A 59 -13.13 -1.95 1.09
C LEU A 59 -12.91 -2.91 2.27
N MET A 60 -11.81 -2.76 3.00
CA MET A 60 -11.49 -3.62 4.15
C MET A 60 -12.46 -3.37 5.32
N VAL A 61 -12.84 -2.12 5.57
CA VAL A 61 -13.84 -1.77 6.58
C VAL A 61 -15.20 -2.38 6.23
N GLU A 62 -15.64 -2.31 4.97
CA GLU A 62 -16.87 -2.97 4.50
C GLU A 62 -16.84 -4.49 4.72
N LYS A 63 -15.66 -5.12 4.60
CA LYS A 63 -15.46 -6.54 4.91
C LYS A 63 -15.31 -6.85 6.40
N GLY A 64 -15.47 -5.86 7.28
CA GLY A 64 -15.37 -6.01 8.74
C GLY A 64 -13.93 -6.16 9.27
N ALA A 65 -12.94 -5.77 8.49
CA ALA A 65 -11.55 -5.72 8.95
C ALA A 65 -11.31 -4.57 9.94
N ILE A 66 -10.34 -4.76 10.81
CA ILE A 66 -9.83 -3.70 11.70
C ILE A 66 -8.65 -3.02 11.03
N VAL A 67 -8.75 -1.71 10.84
CA VAL A 67 -7.68 -0.90 10.25
C VAL A 67 -6.74 -0.39 11.33
N ILE A 68 -5.44 -0.58 11.14
CA ILE A 68 -4.38 -0.24 12.10
C ILE A 68 -3.32 0.58 11.37
N TYR A 69 -3.19 1.86 11.74
CA TYR A 69 -2.12 2.71 11.23
C TYR A 69 -0.89 2.62 12.14
N MET A 70 0.24 2.24 11.55
CA MET A 70 1.55 2.19 12.21
C MET A 70 2.38 3.41 11.82
N ALA A 71 2.44 4.40 12.71
CA ALA A 71 3.16 5.64 12.46
C ALA A 71 4.69 5.46 12.65
N PRO A 72 5.51 5.63 11.60
CA PRO A 72 6.95 5.37 11.66
C PRO A 72 7.73 6.38 12.50
N ASN A 73 7.16 7.55 12.75
CA ASN A 73 7.83 8.67 13.44
C ASN A 73 7.57 8.71 14.95
N LYS A 74 6.89 7.71 15.49
CA LYS A 74 6.63 7.57 16.94
C LYS A 74 7.40 6.38 17.48
N SER A 75 7.42 6.24 18.79
CA SER A 75 8.13 5.13 19.44
C SER A 75 7.74 3.77 18.84
N THR A 76 8.74 2.91 18.62
CA THR A 76 8.56 1.54 18.16
C THR A 76 7.58 0.81 19.08
N PRO A 77 6.48 0.22 18.56
CA PRO A 77 5.54 -0.52 19.39
C PRO A 77 6.24 -1.68 20.08
N SER A 78 5.99 -1.88 21.36
CA SER A 78 6.58 -3.04 22.05
C SER A 78 5.99 -4.35 21.50
N THR A 79 6.83 -5.39 21.44
CA THR A 79 6.39 -6.74 21.04
C THR A 79 5.23 -7.24 21.89
N GLN A 80 5.22 -6.89 23.19
CA GLN A 80 4.12 -7.26 24.10
C GLN A 80 2.81 -6.57 23.74
N PHE A 81 2.86 -5.29 23.34
CA PHE A 81 1.69 -4.55 22.89
C PHE A 81 1.10 -5.20 21.62
N ILE A 82 1.93 -5.50 20.62
CA ILE A 82 1.49 -6.16 19.38
C ILE A 82 0.84 -7.51 19.67
N LYS A 83 1.47 -8.34 20.52
CA LYS A 83 0.92 -9.66 20.90
C LYS A 83 -0.41 -9.54 21.64
N LYS A 84 -0.56 -8.58 22.56
CA LYS A 84 -1.83 -8.34 23.26
C LYS A 84 -2.92 -7.88 22.30
N LEU A 85 -2.58 -6.96 21.40
CA LEU A 85 -3.51 -6.47 20.39
C LEU A 85 -3.95 -7.60 19.44
N ASP A 86 -3.01 -8.42 18.97
CA ASP A 86 -3.33 -9.58 18.13
C ASP A 86 -4.24 -10.58 18.84
N LEU A 87 -3.99 -10.86 20.12
CA LEU A 87 -4.84 -11.73 20.92
C LEU A 87 -6.27 -11.19 21.09
N LEU A 88 -6.41 -9.89 21.31
CA LEU A 88 -7.72 -9.23 21.39
C LEU A 88 -8.48 -9.26 20.05
N LEU A 89 -7.76 -9.19 18.95
CA LEU A 89 -8.30 -9.15 17.60
C LEU A 89 -8.13 -10.46 16.83
N LYS A 90 -7.90 -11.60 17.52
CA LYS A 90 -7.50 -12.87 16.89
C LYS A 90 -8.44 -13.35 15.77
N ASP A 91 -9.75 -13.11 15.92
CA ASP A 91 -10.78 -13.55 14.97
C ASP A 91 -11.09 -12.51 13.89
N LYS A 92 -10.44 -11.35 13.96
CA LYS A 92 -10.64 -10.27 12.98
C LYS A 92 -9.52 -10.26 11.94
N LEU A 93 -9.89 -9.96 10.69
CA LEU A 93 -8.93 -9.55 9.68
C LEU A 93 -8.37 -8.18 10.07
N LYS A 94 -7.06 -8.00 10.01
CA LYS A 94 -6.39 -6.73 10.30
C LYS A 94 -5.81 -6.17 9.01
N PHE A 95 -6.10 -4.92 8.73
CA PHE A 95 -5.48 -4.17 7.65
C PHE A 95 -4.49 -3.19 8.25
N VAL A 96 -3.20 -3.52 8.16
CA VAL A 96 -2.11 -2.79 8.82
C VAL A 96 -1.38 -1.94 7.82
N ILE A 97 -1.31 -0.64 8.07
CA ILE A 97 -0.81 0.36 7.14
C ILE A 97 0.46 1.00 7.70
N PHE A 98 1.54 0.96 6.92
CA PHE A 98 2.84 1.58 7.17
C PHE A 98 3.08 2.64 6.11
N GLU A 99 2.61 3.87 6.33
CA GLU A 99 2.82 4.95 5.36
C GLU A 99 4.19 5.59 5.49
N GLU A 100 4.76 5.96 4.35
CA GLU A 100 6.01 6.71 4.22
C GLU A 100 7.22 6.06 4.91
N LEU A 101 7.49 4.81 4.59
CA LEU A 101 8.75 4.18 4.98
C LEU A 101 9.91 4.96 4.33
N THR A 102 10.65 5.70 5.14
CA THR A 102 11.78 6.53 4.69
C THR A 102 13.09 6.09 5.33
N THR A 103 14.22 6.55 4.79
CA THR A 103 15.55 6.36 5.37
C THR A 103 15.76 6.99 6.74
N ARG A 104 14.87 7.85 7.18
CA ARG A 104 14.93 8.48 8.50
C ARG A 104 14.42 7.58 9.63
N LEU A 105 14.02 6.35 9.29
CA LEU A 105 13.70 5.35 10.31
C LEU A 105 14.98 5.00 11.07
N ASP A 106 14.92 5.09 12.40
CA ASP A 106 16.03 4.65 13.20
C ASP A 106 16.28 3.12 13.04
N SER A 107 17.45 2.67 13.37
CA SER A 107 17.85 1.26 13.24
C SER A 107 16.96 0.32 14.08
N ASN A 108 16.41 0.82 15.20
CA ASN A 108 15.53 0.05 16.07
C ASN A 108 14.16 -0.16 15.41
N TYR A 109 13.61 0.88 14.76
CA TYR A 109 12.37 0.76 14.03
C TYR A 109 12.51 -0.19 12.82
N ILE A 110 13.61 -0.06 12.06
CA ILE A 110 13.89 -0.98 10.94
C ILE A 110 13.99 -2.42 11.45
N THR A 111 14.73 -2.67 12.50
CA THR A 111 14.87 -4.01 13.09
C THR A 111 13.51 -4.55 13.56
N TRP A 112 12.71 -3.72 14.21
CA TRP A 112 11.37 -4.08 14.63
C TRP A 112 10.47 -4.41 13.43
N LEU A 113 10.47 -3.57 12.39
CA LEU A 113 9.66 -3.75 11.18
C LEU A 113 10.04 -5.06 10.47
N LEU A 114 11.33 -5.35 10.34
CA LEU A 114 11.83 -6.60 9.78
C LEU A 114 11.29 -7.83 10.55
N ASN A 115 11.37 -7.80 11.88
CA ASN A 115 10.87 -8.87 12.74
C ASN A 115 9.34 -8.99 12.67
N TYR A 116 8.64 -7.87 12.51
CA TYR A 116 7.20 -7.85 12.32
C TYR A 116 6.83 -8.49 10.98
N LEU A 117 7.44 -8.08 9.88
CA LEU A 117 7.18 -8.60 8.55
C LEU A 117 7.58 -10.09 8.42
N ASP A 118 8.66 -10.53 9.04
CA ASP A 118 9.10 -11.93 9.04
C ASP A 118 8.14 -12.88 9.80
N GLY A 119 7.18 -12.33 10.51
CA GLY A 119 6.17 -13.13 11.22
C GLY A 119 6.50 -13.43 12.67
N THR A 120 7.71 -13.13 13.16
CA THR A 120 8.10 -13.39 14.58
C THR A 120 7.24 -12.59 15.56
N ASN A 121 6.85 -11.39 15.17
CA ASN A 121 6.05 -10.45 15.95
C ASN A 121 4.84 -9.92 15.15
N SER A 122 4.44 -10.59 14.07
CA SER A 122 3.30 -10.16 13.23
C SER A 122 1.98 -10.44 13.92
N MET A 123 0.97 -9.72 13.47
CA MET A 123 -0.41 -10.08 13.76
C MET A 123 -0.86 -11.19 12.80
N GLY A 124 -1.58 -12.18 13.31
CA GLY A 124 -2.27 -13.19 12.50
C GLY A 124 -3.44 -12.58 11.71
N ARG A 125 -3.90 -13.26 10.64
CA ARG A 125 -5.00 -12.81 9.77
C ARG A 125 -4.84 -11.35 9.38
N SER A 126 -3.77 -11.03 8.66
CA SER A 126 -3.43 -9.64 8.35
C SER A 126 -3.07 -9.40 6.89
N ILE A 127 -3.45 -8.24 6.39
CA ILE A 127 -2.91 -7.64 5.17
C ILE A 127 -2.07 -6.46 5.63
N ASN A 128 -0.78 -6.47 5.30
CA ASN A 128 0.17 -5.44 5.66
C ASN A 128 0.52 -4.67 4.40
N ILE A 129 0.24 -3.38 4.38
CA ILE A 129 0.56 -2.52 3.25
C ILE A 129 1.54 -1.44 3.68
N ALA A 130 2.59 -1.26 2.91
CA ALA A 130 3.59 -0.24 3.16
C ALA A 130 3.75 0.67 1.94
N THR A 131 4.06 1.95 2.17
CA THR A 131 4.40 2.88 1.11
C THR A 131 5.77 3.49 1.30
N THR A 132 6.45 3.76 0.18
CA THR A 132 7.65 4.60 0.15
C THR A 132 7.71 5.42 -1.13
N ASN A 133 8.30 6.62 -1.05
CA ASN A 133 8.62 7.41 -2.22
C ASN A 133 10.04 7.14 -2.73
N TYR A 134 10.87 6.45 -1.93
CA TYR A 134 12.29 6.25 -2.19
C TYR A 134 12.66 4.78 -1.90
N PRO A 135 12.29 3.84 -2.80
CA PRO A 135 12.56 2.41 -2.58
C PRO A 135 14.05 2.09 -2.49
N GLU A 136 14.90 2.87 -3.18
CA GLU A 136 16.36 2.75 -3.14
C GLU A 136 16.95 3.02 -1.75
N ASN A 137 16.20 3.72 -0.92
CA ASN A 137 16.58 4.05 0.44
C ASN A 137 16.15 2.98 1.46
N LEU A 138 15.32 2.04 1.07
CA LEU A 138 14.98 0.93 1.95
C LEU A 138 16.13 -0.08 2.00
N PRO A 139 16.43 -0.65 3.18
CA PRO A 139 17.40 -1.73 3.26
C PRO A 139 17.04 -2.88 2.31
N ALA A 140 18.02 -3.38 1.56
CA ALA A 140 17.83 -4.45 0.57
C ALA A 140 17.12 -5.70 1.16
N ASN A 141 17.32 -5.96 2.45
CA ASN A 141 16.65 -7.05 3.16
C ASN A 141 15.16 -6.79 3.44
N ILE A 142 14.64 -5.57 3.25
CA ILE A 142 13.20 -5.30 3.28
C ILE A 142 12.56 -5.70 1.95
N VAL A 143 13.20 -5.33 0.84
CA VAL A 143 12.62 -5.48 -0.51
C VAL A 143 12.88 -6.88 -1.08
N ASN A 144 14.07 -7.45 -0.86
CA ASN A 144 14.51 -8.67 -1.55
C ASN A 144 14.12 -9.97 -0.83
N ARG A 145 13.34 -9.93 0.26
CA ARG A 145 12.94 -11.13 1.00
C ARG A 145 11.47 -11.44 0.79
N PRO A 146 11.14 -12.53 0.03
CA PRO A 146 9.75 -12.84 -0.36
C PRO A 146 8.76 -12.98 0.80
N SER A 147 9.24 -13.30 2.00
CA SER A 147 8.37 -13.46 3.19
C SER A 147 7.90 -12.14 3.82
N ARG A 148 8.38 -10.99 3.32
CA ARG A 148 8.08 -9.66 3.89
C ARG A 148 7.01 -8.93 3.11
N PHE A 149 7.27 -8.78 1.81
CA PHE A 149 6.27 -8.29 0.87
C PHE A 149 6.10 -9.35 -0.21
N ASP A 150 4.90 -9.87 -0.33
CA ASP A 150 4.52 -10.89 -1.30
C ASP A 150 4.37 -10.26 -2.68
N GLU A 151 3.91 -9.00 -2.72
CA GLU A 151 3.76 -8.22 -3.94
C GLU A 151 4.34 -6.82 -3.78
N ILE A 152 4.96 -6.33 -4.85
CA ILE A 152 5.61 -5.01 -4.91
C ILE A 152 5.10 -4.27 -6.13
N TYR A 153 4.52 -3.09 -5.93
CA TYR A 153 3.88 -2.30 -6.97
C TYR A 153 4.53 -0.94 -7.15
N GLU A 154 4.92 -0.66 -8.38
CA GLU A 154 5.46 0.63 -8.77
C GLU A 154 4.35 1.57 -9.24
N PHE A 155 4.30 2.76 -8.66
CA PHE A 155 3.42 3.86 -9.07
C PHE A 155 4.20 4.84 -9.94
N GLN A 156 4.15 4.62 -11.24
CA GLN A 156 4.78 5.48 -12.22
C GLN A 156 3.95 6.76 -12.50
N PRO A 157 4.58 7.82 -13.01
CA PRO A 157 3.84 8.94 -13.57
C PRO A 157 2.86 8.47 -14.64
N PRO A 158 1.71 9.14 -14.80
CA PRO A 158 0.68 8.70 -15.73
C PRO A 158 1.18 8.73 -17.18
N SER A 159 0.81 7.71 -17.95
CA SER A 159 1.03 7.62 -19.39
C SER A 159 0.32 8.75 -20.14
N LYS A 160 0.65 8.96 -21.44
CA LYS A 160 -0.03 9.97 -22.27
C LYS A 160 -1.56 9.77 -22.29
N GLU A 161 -2.00 8.52 -22.37
CA GLU A 161 -3.43 8.14 -22.39
C GLU A 161 -4.12 8.46 -21.05
N GLU A 162 -3.45 8.11 -19.94
CA GLU A 162 -3.95 8.41 -18.60
C GLU A 162 -3.98 9.92 -18.35
N ARG A 163 -2.95 10.67 -18.78
CA ARG A 163 -2.96 12.13 -18.68
C ARG A 163 -4.13 12.75 -19.46
N THR A 164 -4.41 12.24 -20.65
CA THR A 164 -5.54 12.71 -21.46
C THR A 164 -6.87 12.49 -20.73
N LYS A 165 -7.05 11.31 -20.11
CA LYS A 165 -8.25 11.01 -19.30
C LYS A 165 -8.37 11.92 -18.07
N LEU A 166 -7.27 12.12 -17.36
CA LEU A 166 -7.20 12.99 -16.19
C LEU A 166 -7.54 14.45 -16.55
N LEU A 167 -6.87 14.99 -17.58
CA LEU A 167 -7.13 16.34 -18.05
C LEU A 167 -8.58 16.50 -18.50
N THR A 168 -9.13 15.53 -19.26
CA THR A 168 -10.54 15.54 -19.68
C THR A 168 -11.47 15.62 -18.48
N HIS A 169 -11.18 14.85 -17.44
CA HIS A 169 -11.99 14.86 -16.21
C HIS A 169 -11.92 16.19 -15.46
N TYR A 170 -10.70 16.70 -15.20
CA TYR A 170 -10.53 17.92 -14.41
C TYR A 170 -10.91 19.18 -15.15
N MET A 171 -10.66 19.26 -16.47
CA MET A 171 -11.02 20.40 -17.31
C MET A 171 -12.49 20.35 -17.77
N SER A 172 -13.19 19.22 -17.60
CA SER A 172 -14.54 18.97 -18.14
C SER A 172 -14.64 19.20 -19.67
N ARG A 173 -13.54 19.03 -20.39
CA ARG A 173 -13.43 19.11 -21.86
C ARG A 173 -12.27 18.23 -22.35
N VAL A 174 -12.27 17.93 -23.64
CA VAL A 174 -11.12 17.24 -24.25
C VAL A 174 -9.91 18.19 -24.25
N PRO A 175 -8.74 17.77 -23.73
CA PRO A 175 -7.53 18.58 -23.78
C PRO A 175 -6.98 18.68 -25.21
N THR A 176 -6.25 19.72 -25.49
CA THR A 176 -5.46 19.84 -26.73
C THR A 176 -4.21 18.98 -26.64
N GLU A 177 -3.58 18.68 -27.78
CA GLU A 177 -2.33 17.92 -27.80
C GLU A 177 -1.21 18.63 -27.05
N ASP A 178 -1.11 19.94 -27.19
CA ASP A 178 -0.14 20.78 -26.47
C ASP A 178 -0.32 20.70 -24.95
N GLU A 179 -1.56 20.71 -24.44
CA GLU A 179 -1.85 20.56 -23.01
C GLU A 179 -1.42 19.20 -22.51
N VAL A 180 -1.63 18.13 -23.27
CA VAL A 180 -1.17 16.78 -22.92
C VAL A 180 0.36 16.68 -22.92
N GLU A 181 1.04 17.32 -23.87
CA GLU A 181 2.51 17.33 -23.92
C GLU A 181 3.13 18.18 -22.80
N LEU A 182 2.53 19.31 -22.45
CA LEU A 182 2.98 20.13 -21.31
C LEU A 182 2.95 19.36 -19.98
N THR A 183 2.05 18.40 -19.83
CA THR A 183 1.95 17.57 -18.63
C THR A 183 2.79 16.30 -18.67
N ALA A 184 3.69 16.13 -19.64
CA ALA A 184 4.45 14.89 -19.87
C ALA A 184 5.25 14.35 -18.65
N LYS A 185 5.63 15.25 -17.73
CA LYS A 185 6.38 14.92 -16.51
C LYS A 185 5.58 15.15 -15.22
N PHE A 186 4.30 15.41 -15.33
CA PHE A 186 3.46 15.72 -14.16
C PHE A 186 3.02 14.44 -13.46
N SER A 187 3.07 14.48 -12.14
CA SER A 187 2.34 13.50 -11.33
C SER A 187 0.83 13.73 -11.44
N VAL A 188 0.05 12.74 -11.04
CA VAL A 188 -1.42 12.85 -11.00
C VAL A 188 -1.88 14.08 -10.19
N ALA A 189 -1.22 14.34 -9.05
CA ALA A 189 -1.54 15.50 -8.21
C ALA A 189 -1.22 16.84 -8.88
N GLN A 190 -0.19 16.91 -9.72
CA GLN A 190 0.15 18.11 -10.50
C GLN A 190 -0.84 18.35 -11.65
N ILE A 191 -1.29 17.27 -12.32
CA ILE A 191 -2.31 17.37 -13.38
C ILE A 191 -3.62 17.92 -12.82
N LYS A 192 -3.98 17.57 -11.59
CA LYS A 192 -5.17 18.11 -10.92
C LYS A 192 -5.11 19.62 -10.69
N GLN A 193 -3.91 20.19 -10.58
CA GLN A 193 -3.68 21.62 -10.34
C GLN A 193 -3.46 22.43 -11.62
N PHE A 194 -3.29 21.74 -12.75
CA PHE A 194 -3.10 22.33 -14.07
C PHE A 194 -4.43 22.85 -14.64
#